data_67f09a22b6416ce89283aedce297142e
#
_entry.id   67f09a22b6416ce89283aedce297142e
#
_cell.length_a   1.000
_cell.length_b   1.000
_cell.length_c   1.000
_cell.angle_alpha   90.00
_cell.angle_beta   90.00
_cell.angle_gamma   90.00
#
_symmetry.space_group_name_H-M   'P 1'
#
loop_
_entity.id
_entity.type
_entity.pdbx_description
1 polymer ?
#
loop_
_entity_poly.entity_id
_entity_poly.type
_entity_poly.pdbx_seq_one_letter_code
_entity_poly.pdbx_strand_id
1 'polypeptide(L)'
;MSLSTYLTKPSWAFPILAILATVLHCINRLFIKPHFSPLKHLPYPKQGPLLFRLIHEPKVSEIEAWMDELPHHGLIRYMGVFNQERIYVASPKVAQELLSSNAYKTIKPELQWILAHNIAGHGLLIQEGDQHRQARKRFNPVFSPAQMKKWFPTIWNLAINAIDLLPQHIKREPFAPHGVVAIIELVSAASIDIIGRFGFSTEFQTLHRVTSRESAKGSSDPKVRFGKAYIEMFKTTNRGQMTLRAASLIGPKIALKLPLRAVKTIDSIMALVRATAEDITTDHERNFEKYVGSPDLDMLTLLMQTGHFSHQDLVEQTVHFFAAATETVAGSTCWAIHLLSRHPNIQDRLRAEIREHIASPRSDVSQSELHSIKYLNAVTNEVLRYHSINTLLWREPTQDITLAGELIPKGTKIVFSPWALNRDPAHWGPDARLFNPSRWLDNPSGGADHAYSFLTFGGGPRRCVGEQYARDQLSCFVASLVGRYKFTPVDIHNGSDEGREIGDDFALTLFKILSGWKLNVELVPGW
;
A
#
# COMPACT_ATOMS: atom_id res chain seq x y z
N MET A 1 37.98 62.18 9.30
CA MET A 1 36.57 61.75 9.13
C MET A 1 36.60 60.44 8.42
N SER A 2 36.28 59.37 9.12
CA SER A 2 36.52 58.00 8.66
C SER A 2 35.38 57.47 7.78
N LEU A 3 35.75 56.77 6.73
CA LEU A 3 34.88 56.09 5.74
C LEU A 3 34.11 54.86 6.33
N SER A 4 34.04 54.73 7.66
CA SER A 4 33.48 53.51 8.31
C SER A 4 32.01 53.57 8.68
N THR A 5 31.27 54.63 8.32
CA THR A 5 29.90 54.87 8.81
C THR A 5 28.79 54.54 7.79
N TYR A 6 29.10 53.94 6.67
CA TYR A 6 28.12 53.67 5.61
C TYR A 6 27.71 52.18 5.44
N LEU A 7 28.14 51.26 6.34
CA LEU A 7 27.89 49.82 6.18
C LEU A 7 26.90 49.21 7.20
N THR A 8 26.08 50.00 7.87
CA THR A 8 25.07 49.47 8.79
C THR A 8 23.66 49.98 8.50
N LYS A 9 23.18 49.82 7.24
CA LYS A 9 21.73 49.78 7.03
C LYS A 9 21.31 48.32 7.08
N PRO A 10 20.30 47.96 7.96
CA PRO A 10 19.75 46.62 7.93
C PRO A 10 19.21 46.35 6.53
N SER A 11 19.77 45.36 5.89
CA SER A 11 19.55 45.11 4.47
C SER A 11 18.16 44.52 4.23
N TRP A 12 17.13 45.35 4.27
CA TRP A 12 15.79 45.00 3.74
C TRP A 12 15.88 44.49 2.28
N ALA A 13 16.99 44.74 1.62
CA ALA A 13 17.29 44.21 0.29
C ALA A 13 17.31 42.67 0.25
N PHE A 14 17.87 42.00 1.27
CA PHE A 14 17.94 40.54 1.29
C PHE A 14 16.53 39.87 1.37
N PRO A 15 15.63 40.22 2.29
CA PRO A 15 14.29 39.66 2.32
C PRO A 15 13.47 40.05 1.08
N ILE A 16 13.60 41.26 0.57
CA ILE A 16 12.91 41.67 -0.69
C ILE A 16 13.42 40.85 -1.87
N LEU A 17 14.70 40.66 -2.03
CA LEU A 17 15.29 39.82 -3.10
C LEU A 17 14.86 38.36 -2.96
N ALA A 18 14.79 37.84 -1.72
CA ALA A 18 14.33 36.47 -1.47
C ALA A 18 12.83 36.31 -1.83
N ILE A 19 12.00 37.27 -1.48
CA ILE A 19 10.57 37.29 -1.85
C ILE A 19 10.44 37.38 -3.39
N LEU A 20 11.16 38.30 -4.02
CA LEU A 20 11.12 38.45 -5.48
C LEU A 20 11.59 37.18 -6.20
N ALA A 21 12.68 36.58 -5.74
CA ALA A 21 13.18 35.30 -6.28
C ALA A 21 12.15 34.19 -6.11
N THR A 22 11.48 34.12 -4.97
CA THR A 22 10.42 33.16 -4.69
C THR A 22 9.21 33.37 -5.62
N VAL A 23 8.78 34.61 -5.80
CA VAL A 23 7.68 34.96 -6.71
C VAL A 23 8.04 34.61 -8.16
N LEU A 24 9.23 34.99 -8.61
CA LEU A 24 9.72 34.64 -9.94
C LEU A 24 9.83 33.12 -10.13
N HIS A 25 10.31 32.41 -9.12
CA HIS A 25 10.34 30.95 -9.15
C HIS A 25 8.92 30.34 -9.26
N CYS A 26 7.96 30.86 -8.49
CA CYS A 26 6.56 30.44 -8.58
C CYS A 26 5.96 30.74 -9.97
N ILE A 27 6.16 31.94 -10.49
CA ILE A 27 5.70 32.32 -11.84
C ILE A 27 6.31 31.39 -12.89
N ASN A 28 7.60 31.17 -12.85
CA ASN A 28 8.28 30.26 -13.76
C ASN A 28 7.69 28.84 -13.66
N ARG A 29 7.48 28.33 -12.46
CA ARG A 29 7.01 26.94 -12.23
C ARG A 29 5.55 26.75 -12.61
N LEU A 30 4.69 27.74 -12.31
CA LEU A 30 3.25 27.65 -12.50
C LEU A 30 2.80 28.00 -13.92
N PHE A 31 3.52 28.90 -14.60
CA PHE A 31 3.09 29.46 -15.89
C PHE A 31 4.09 29.20 -17.00
N ILE A 32 5.37 29.52 -16.80
CA ILE A 32 6.35 29.49 -17.89
C ILE A 32 6.69 28.06 -18.28
N LYS A 33 7.14 27.23 -17.33
CA LYS A 33 7.51 25.84 -17.61
C LYS A 33 6.42 25.02 -18.29
N PRO A 34 5.15 25.01 -17.80
CA PRO A 34 4.09 24.26 -18.49
C PRO A 34 3.79 24.75 -19.90
N HIS A 35 3.96 26.07 -20.14
CA HIS A 35 3.70 26.66 -21.45
C HIS A 35 4.78 26.31 -22.49
N PHE A 36 6.04 26.22 -22.08
CA PHE A 36 7.19 25.91 -22.95
C PHE A 36 7.63 24.44 -22.84
N SER A 37 6.79 23.57 -22.32
CA SER A 37 7.12 22.15 -22.19
C SER A 37 7.33 21.49 -23.56
N PRO A 38 8.39 20.68 -23.74
CA PRO A 38 8.59 19.87 -24.94
C PRO A 38 7.51 18.79 -25.10
N LEU A 39 6.76 18.46 -24.02
CA LEU A 39 5.70 17.45 -24.01
C LEU A 39 4.31 18.03 -24.36
N LYS A 40 4.26 19.28 -24.84
CA LYS A 40 2.99 19.98 -25.12
C LYS A 40 2.17 19.35 -26.24
N HIS A 41 2.79 18.57 -27.11
CA HIS A 41 2.15 17.85 -28.20
C HIS A 41 1.38 16.60 -27.75
N LEU A 42 1.63 16.09 -26.53
CA LEU A 42 0.94 14.92 -26.00
C LEU A 42 -0.55 15.22 -25.72
N PRO A 43 -1.43 14.21 -25.82
CA PRO A 43 -2.84 14.32 -25.46
C PRO A 43 -3.03 14.97 -24.09
N TYR A 44 -3.94 15.93 -24.03
CA TYR A 44 -4.17 16.73 -22.83
C TYR A 44 -5.67 16.83 -22.52
N PRO A 45 -6.14 16.42 -21.32
CA PRO A 45 -7.54 16.48 -20.94
C PRO A 45 -8.01 17.92 -20.71
N LYS A 46 -9.32 18.14 -20.88
CA LYS A 46 -9.94 19.39 -20.46
C LYS A 46 -9.95 19.46 -18.94
N GLN A 47 -9.01 20.21 -18.37
CA GLN A 47 -8.94 20.45 -16.93
C GLN A 47 -9.54 21.83 -16.60
N GLY A 48 -10.04 21.97 -15.37
CA GLY A 48 -10.59 23.22 -14.87
C GLY A 48 -9.63 24.43 -14.93
N PRO A 49 -10.10 25.64 -14.59
CA PRO A 49 -9.31 26.86 -14.65
C PRO A 49 -8.08 26.77 -13.73
N LEU A 50 -7.09 27.65 -13.95
CA LEU A 50 -5.82 27.63 -13.21
C LEU A 50 -6.00 27.61 -11.70
N LEU A 51 -6.89 28.45 -11.14
CA LEU A 51 -7.14 28.48 -9.70
C LEU A 51 -7.58 27.13 -9.13
N PHE A 52 -8.42 26.41 -9.87
CA PHE A 52 -8.79 25.05 -9.49
C PHE A 52 -7.58 24.11 -9.51
N ARG A 53 -6.75 24.16 -10.55
CA ARG A 53 -5.52 23.32 -10.67
C ARG A 53 -4.45 23.63 -9.64
N LEU A 54 -4.48 24.80 -8.98
CA LEU A 54 -3.56 25.10 -7.88
C LEU A 54 -3.83 24.26 -6.62
N ILE A 55 -5.07 23.82 -6.43
CA ILE A 55 -5.49 23.11 -5.20
C ILE A 55 -6.04 21.70 -5.45
N HIS A 56 -6.35 21.37 -6.71
CA HIS A 56 -6.93 20.10 -7.10
C HIS A 56 -5.85 19.14 -7.60
N GLU A 57 -5.84 17.95 -7.03
CA GLU A 57 -5.12 16.79 -7.56
C GLU A 57 -6.15 15.90 -8.24
N PRO A 58 -5.97 15.54 -9.52
CA PRO A 58 -6.92 14.69 -10.24
C PRO A 58 -7.11 13.36 -9.54
N LYS A 59 -8.35 12.94 -9.44
CA LYS A 59 -8.74 11.66 -8.87
C LYS A 59 -8.50 10.52 -9.85
N VAL A 60 -8.51 9.29 -9.36
CA VAL A 60 -8.32 8.11 -10.21
C VAL A 60 -9.48 7.95 -11.21
N SER A 61 -10.71 8.28 -10.80
CA SER A 61 -11.89 8.29 -11.69
C SER A 61 -11.76 9.30 -12.85
N GLU A 62 -11.17 10.47 -12.60
CA GLU A 62 -10.87 11.43 -13.67
C GLU A 62 -9.82 10.86 -14.65
N ILE A 63 -8.83 10.15 -14.12
CA ILE A 63 -7.79 9.50 -14.93
C ILE A 63 -8.38 8.37 -15.77
N GLU A 64 -9.26 7.55 -15.21
CA GLU A 64 -9.98 6.51 -15.98
C GLU A 64 -10.81 7.13 -17.12
N ALA A 65 -11.53 8.23 -16.85
CA ALA A 65 -12.27 8.94 -17.88
C ALA A 65 -11.36 9.49 -18.99
N TRP A 66 -10.16 9.99 -18.65
CA TRP A 66 -9.20 10.45 -19.66
C TRP A 66 -8.66 9.31 -20.53
N MET A 67 -8.47 8.12 -19.96
CA MET A 67 -8.07 6.94 -20.74
C MET A 67 -9.15 6.52 -21.75
N ASP A 68 -10.43 6.67 -21.40
CA ASP A 68 -11.55 6.31 -22.26
C ASP A 68 -11.81 7.39 -23.34
N GLU A 69 -11.69 8.67 -22.99
CA GLU A 69 -12.14 9.79 -23.81
C GLU A 69 -11.08 10.33 -24.76
N LEU A 70 -9.79 10.24 -24.37
CA LEU A 70 -8.73 10.84 -25.16
C LEU A 70 -8.06 9.82 -26.10
N PRO A 71 -7.94 10.14 -27.40
CA PRO A 71 -7.07 9.36 -28.26
C PRO A 71 -5.62 9.50 -27.79
N HIS A 72 -5.02 8.40 -27.34
CA HIS A 72 -3.65 8.38 -26.84
C HIS A 72 -2.87 7.17 -27.33
N HIS A 73 -1.54 7.32 -27.43
CA HIS A 73 -0.59 6.24 -27.74
C HIS A 73 0.10 5.69 -26.48
N GLY A 74 -0.60 5.73 -25.33
CA GLY A 74 -0.13 5.22 -24.04
C GLY A 74 0.46 6.29 -23.11
N LEU A 75 0.49 7.57 -23.51
CA LEU A 75 0.89 8.71 -22.68
C LEU A 75 -0.19 9.81 -22.73
N ILE A 76 -0.52 10.35 -21.56
CA ILE A 76 -1.41 11.50 -21.39
C ILE A 76 -0.69 12.53 -20.54
N ARG A 77 -0.61 13.76 -21.04
CA ARG A 77 -0.07 14.91 -20.30
C ARG A 77 -1.18 15.55 -19.49
N TYR A 78 -0.93 15.91 -18.24
CA TYR A 78 -1.91 16.64 -17.42
C TYR A 78 -1.23 17.56 -16.40
N MET A 79 -2.02 18.45 -15.80
CA MET A 79 -1.56 19.31 -14.71
C MET A 79 -2.14 18.81 -13.38
N GLY A 80 -1.28 18.45 -12.44
CA GLY A 80 -1.64 18.15 -11.07
C GLY A 80 -1.63 19.42 -10.20
N VAL A 81 -1.73 19.21 -8.89
CA VAL A 81 -1.72 20.29 -7.90
C VAL A 81 -0.55 21.24 -8.12
N PHE A 82 -0.77 22.54 -7.88
CA PHE A 82 0.16 23.64 -8.23
C PHE A 82 0.48 23.74 -9.71
N ASN A 83 -0.43 23.34 -10.57
CA ASN A 83 -0.24 23.37 -12.02
C ASN A 83 1.07 22.69 -12.47
N GLN A 84 1.48 21.64 -11.72
CA GLN A 84 2.68 20.89 -12.05
C GLN A 84 2.39 19.92 -13.19
N GLU A 85 3.20 20.02 -14.24
CA GLU A 85 3.13 19.09 -15.37
C GLU A 85 3.46 17.67 -14.95
N ARG A 86 2.68 16.73 -15.43
CA ARG A 86 2.83 15.30 -15.22
C ARG A 86 2.50 14.52 -16.46
N ILE A 87 3.10 13.36 -16.60
CA ILE A 87 2.79 12.39 -17.63
C ILE A 87 2.15 11.18 -16.99
N TYR A 88 0.98 10.83 -17.45
CA TYR A 88 0.30 9.60 -17.07
C TYR A 88 0.58 8.50 -18.08
N VAL A 89 0.95 7.32 -17.59
CA VAL A 89 1.14 6.11 -18.39
C VAL A 89 -0.19 5.36 -18.49
N ALA A 90 -0.76 5.41 -19.69
CA ALA A 90 -2.11 4.94 -19.99
C ALA A 90 -2.13 3.60 -20.75
N SER A 91 -1.02 2.88 -20.86
CA SER A 91 -1.02 1.55 -21.48
C SER A 91 -0.05 0.58 -20.81
N PRO A 92 -0.37 -0.74 -20.80
CA PRO A 92 0.50 -1.77 -20.26
C PRO A 92 1.87 -1.85 -20.94
N LYS A 93 1.94 -1.62 -22.25
CA LYS A 93 3.18 -1.60 -23.02
C LYS A 93 4.12 -0.50 -22.53
N VAL A 94 3.61 0.72 -22.35
CA VAL A 94 4.41 1.85 -21.86
C VAL A 94 4.75 1.66 -20.38
N ALA A 95 3.86 1.06 -19.58
CA ALA A 95 4.16 0.66 -18.22
C ALA A 95 5.33 -0.36 -18.17
N GLN A 96 5.40 -1.29 -19.10
CA GLN A 96 6.54 -2.21 -19.25
C GLN A 96 7.83 -1.45 -19.58
N GLU A 97 7.80 -0.51 -20.53
CA GLU A 97 8.96 0.31 -20.87
C GLU A 97 9.48 1.09 -19.64
N LEU A 98 8.58 1.68 -18.86
CA LEU A 98 8.91 2.41 -17.65
C LEU A 98 9.48 1.50 -16.55
N LEU A 99 8.80 0.38 -16.26
CA LEU A 99 9.08 -0.46 -15.11
C LEU A 99 10.14 -1.54 -15.36
N SER A 100 10.46 -1.84 -16.62
CA SER A 100 11.53 -2.78 -17.00
C SER A 100 12.75 -2.06 -17.55
N SER A 101 12.68 -1.55 -18.79
CA SER A 101 13.83 -0.99 -19.51
C SER A 101 14.39 0.27 -18.85
N ASN A 102 13.51 1.05 -18.20
CA ASN A 102 13.87 2.29 -17.53
C ASN A 102 13.81 2.19 -15.99
N ALA A 103 13.67 0.99 -15.42
CA ALA A 103 13.47 0.77 -13.99
C ALA A 103 14.52 1.43 -13.09
N TYR A 104 15.78 1.46 -13.51
CA TYR A 104 16.90 2.04 -12.78
C TYR A 104 17.38 3.39 -13.33
N LYS A 105 16.72 3.90 -14.38
CA LYS A 105 16.88 5.28 -14.85
C LYS A 105 15.87 6.22 -14.21
N THR A 106 14.98 5.68 -13.39
CA THR A 106 13.94 6.43 -12.68
C THR A 106 13.99 6.15 -11.18
N ILE A 107 13.62 7.14 -10.40
CA ILE A 107 13.51 7.10 -8.94
C ILE A 107 12.09 7.47 -8.49
N LYS A 108 11.76 7.28 -7.23
CA LYS A 108 10.57 7.87 -6.63
C LYS A 108 10.77 9.38 -6.47
N PRO A 109 9.77 10.21 -6.81
CA PRO A 109 9.85 11.64 -6.53
C PRO A 109 10.05 11.93 -5.05
N GLU A 110 10.71 13.04 -4.74
CA GLU A 110 11.14 13.40 -3.39
C GLU A 110 10.01 13.36 -2.35
N LEU A 111 8.81 13.82 -2.69
CA LEU A 111 7.66 13.79 -1.77
C LEU A 111 7.31 12.36 -1.37
N GLN A 112 7.15 11.46 -2.34
CA GLN A 112 6.80 10.06 -2.09
C GLN A 112 7.92 9.35 -1.35
N TRP A 113 9.18 9.65 -1.69
CA TRP A 113 10.33 9.09 -1.00
C TRP A 113 10.36 9.48 0.47
N ILE A 114 10.21 10.78 0.80
CA ILE A 114 10.23 11.26 2.18
C ILE A 114 9.07 10.68 3.00
N LEU A 115 7.85 10.65 2.44
CA LEU A 115 6.69 10.11 3.14
C LEU A 115 6.86 8.61 3.43
N ALA A 116 7.29 7.85 2.43
CA ALA A 116 7.51 6.42 2.60
C ALA A 116 8.68 6.12 3.55
N HIS A 117 9.78 6.90 3.49
CA HIS A 117 10.91 6.77 4.41
C HIS A 117 10.51 7.01 5.88
N ASN A 118 9.69 8.01 6.13
CA ASN A 118 9.25 8.32 7.50
C ASN A 118 8.34 7.24 8.10
N ILE A 119 7.61 6.47 7.28
CA ILE A 119 6.69 5.43 7.74
C ILE A 119 7.32 4.04 7.69
N ALA A 120 8.11 3.76 6.66
CA ALA A 120 8.63 2.42 6.36
C ALA A 120 10.16 2.30 6.48
N GLY A 121 10.86 3.29 7.04
CA GLY A 121 12.31 3.26 7.14
C GLY A 121 13.03 3.26 5.79
N HIS A 122 14.35 3.02 5.80
CA HIS A 122 15.21 2.97 4.61
C HIS A 122 15.37 1.53 4.07
N GLY A 123 14.29 0.76 4.05
CA GLY A 123 14.29 -0.60 3.53
C GLY A 123 14.18 -0.69 2.00
N LEU A 124 14.01 -1.92 1.51
CA LEU A 124 14.01 -2.26 0.08
C LEU A 124 13.12 -1.36 -0.79
N LEU A 125 11.92 -0.99 -0.32
CA LEU A 125 10.99 -0.13 -1.06
C LEU A 125 11.59 1.24 -1.35
N ILE A 126 12.37 1.80 -0.42
CA ILE A 126 12.86 3.18 -0.48
C ILE A 126 14.18 3.27 -1.23
N GLN A 127 14.96 2.19 -1.22
CA GLN A 127 16.25 2.12 -1.91
C GLN A 127 16.12 2.34 -3.42
N GLU A 128 17.11 3.01 -3.99
CA GLU A 128 17.15 3.34 -5.42
C GLU A 128 18.45 2.84 -6.07
N GLY A 129 18.49 2.81 -7.40
CA GLY A 129 19.68 2.47 -8.18
C GLY A 129 20.30 1.12 -7.81
N ASP A 130 21.63 1.11 -7.68
CA ASP A 130 22.41 -0.10 -7.38
C ASP A 130 22.17 -0.62 -5.95
N GLN A 131 21.86 0.26 -5.00
CA GLN A 131 21.53 -0.16 -3.63
C GLN A 131 20.29 -1.07 -3.65
N HIS A 132 19.22 -0.67 -4.34
CA HIS A 132 18.05 -1.53 -4.53
C HIS A 132 18.39 -2.83 -5.27
N ARG A 133 19.17 -2.75 -6.36
CA ARG A 133 19.53 -3.94 -7.16
C ARG A 133 20.27 -4.99 -6.32
N GLN A 134 21.20 -4.56 -5.52
CA GLN A 134 21.96 -5.43 -4.62
C GLN A 134 21.09 -6.02 -3.51
N ALA A 135 20.31 -5.18 -2.81
CA ALA A 135 19.39 -5.65 -1.78
C ALA A 135 18.37 -6.63 -2.35
N ARG A 136 17.75 -6.33 -3.49
CA ARG A 136 16.78 -7.22 -4.16
C ARG A 136 17.33 -8.61 -4.44
N LYS A 137 18.57 -8.71 -4.91
CA LYS A 137 19.24 -9.99 -5.16
C LYS A 137 19.35 -10.85 -3.88
N ARG A 138 19.54 -10.21 -2.73
CA ARG A 138 19.67 -10.86 -1.43
C ARG A 138 18.32 -11.26 -0.83
N PHE A 139 17.25 -10.50 -1.15
CA PHE A 139 15.91 -10.82 -0.71
C PHE A 139 15.25 -11.96 -1.50
N ASN A 140 15.60 -12.16 -2.77
CA ASN A 140 14.95 -13.17 -3.61
C ASN A 140 14.98 -14.59 -3.00
N PRO A 141 16.10 -15.10 -2.42
CA PRO A 141 16.13 -16.42 -1.78
C PRO A 141 15.21 -16.51 -0.55
N VAL A 142 15.10 -15.42 0.23
CA VAL A 142 14.26 -15.33 1.43
C VAL A 142 12.78 -15.51 1.10
N PHE A 143 12.34 -14.96 -0.04
CA PHE A 143 10.96 -15.08 -0.53
C PHE A 143 10.81 -16.18 -1.60
N SER A 144 11.66 -17.20 -1.58
CA SER A 144 11.56 -18.33 -2.49
C SER A 144 10.30 -19.18 -2.22
N PRO A 145 9.76 -19.88 -3.24
CA PRO A 145 8.60 -20.76 -3.06
C PRO A 145 8.79 -21.81 -1.96
N ALA A 146 10.02 -22.35 -1.83
CA ALA A 146 10.35 -23.31 -0.80
C ALA A 146 10.22 -22.71 0.62
N GLN A 147 10.66 -21.46 0.80
CA GLN A 147 10.55 -20.75 2.07
C GLN A 147 9.09 -20.37 2.37
N MET A 148 8.31 -19.92 1.36
CA MET A 148 6.89 -19.65 1.52
C MET A 148 6.13 -20.88 2.00
N LYS A 149 6.42 -22.04 1.43
CA LYS A 149 5.82 -23.32 1.86
C LYS A 149 6.08 -23.64 3.33
N LYS A 150 7.29 -23.35 3.85
CA LYS A 150 7.61 -23.55 5.26
C LYS A 150 6.83 -22.60 6.18
N TRP A 151 6.64 -21.34 5.78
CA TRP A 151 5.94 -20.35 6.60
C TRP A 151 4.41 -20.46 6.53
N PHE A 152 3.89 -21.15 5.53
CA PHE A 152 2.46 -21.26 5.27
C PHE A 152 1.65 -21.78 6.48
N PRO A 153 2.06 -22.85 7.22
CA PRO A 153 1.31 -23.31 8.38
C PRO A 153 1.15 -22.25 9.47
N THR A 154 2.18 -21.42 9.68
CA THR A 154 2.11 -20.29 10.62
C THR A 154 1.07 -19.25 10.17
N ILE A 155 1.04 -18.92 8.87
CA ILE A 155 0.07 -17.98 8.30
C ILE A 155 -1.36 -18.52 8.48
N TRP A 156 -1.59 -19.79 8.13
CA TRP A 156 -2.89 -20.45 8.27
C TRP A 156 -3.37 -20.45 9.71
N ASN A 157 -2.56 -20.94 10.65
CA ASN A 157 -2.93 -21.04 12.06
C ASN A 157 -3.24 -19.68 12.69
N LEU A 158 -2.48 -18.64 12.37
CA LEU A 158 -2.75 -17.30 12.88
C LEU A 158 -3.99 -16.66 12.23
N ALA A 159 -4.29 -16.96 10.97
CA ALA A 159 -5.54 -16.57 10.34
C ALA A 159 -6.76 -17.24 11.04
N ILE A 160 -6.66 -18.54 11.35
CA ILE A 160 -7.70 -19.25 12.11
C ILE A 160 -7.87 -18.66 13.51
N ASN A 161 -6.79 -18.38 14.23
CA ASN A 161 -6.86 -17.76 15.54
C ASN A 161 -7.58 -16.40 15.49
N ALA A 162 -7.35 -15.61 14.44
CA ALA A 162 -8.08 -14.35 14.25
C ALA A 162 -9.60 -14.57 14.12
N ILE A 163 -9.98 -15.61 13.38
CA ILE A 163 -11.40 -15.92 13.16
C ILE A 163 -12.07 -16.48 14.43
N ASP A 164 -11.36 -17.25 15.24
CA ASP A 164 -11.85 -17.72 16.54
C ASP A 164 -12.11 -16.55 17.51
N LEU A 165 -11.37 -15.48 17.39
CA LEU A 165 -11.54 -14.28 18.21
C LEU A 165 -12.55 -13.26 17.63
N LEU A 166 -12.99 -13.44 16.39
CA LEU A 166 -13.93 -12.51 15.74
C LEU A 166 -15.23 -12.29 16.54
N PRO A 167 -15.86 -13.30 17.20
CA PRO A 167 -17.07 -13.08 18.01
C PRO A 167 -16.91 -12.00 19.08
N GLN A 168 -15.72 -11.81 19.63
CA GLN A 168 -15.44 -10.80 20.65
C GLN A 168 -15.39 -9.36 20.07
N HIS A 169 -15.26 -9.22 18.75
CA HIS A 169 -15.28 -7.96 18.02
C HIS A 169 -16.67 -7.58 17.49
N ILE A 170 -17.63 -8.50 17.56
CA ILE A 170 -19.00 -8.25 17.12
C ILE A 170 -19.68 -7.28 18.09
N LYS A 171 -20.16 -6.16 17.55
CA LYS A 171 -20.97 -5.19 18.30
C LYS A 171 -22.44 -5.41 17.99
N ARG A 172 -23.27 -5.52 19.03
CA ARG A 172 -24.72 -5.57 18.84
C ARG A 172 -25.23 -4.16 18.54
N GLU A 173 -25.98 -4.04 17.46
CA GLU A 173 -26.62 -2.81 17.04
C GLU A 173 -28.11 -3.10 16.79
N PRO A 174 -29.04 -2.17 17.08
CA PRO A 174 -30.48 -2.41 16.95
C PRO A 174 -30.94 -2.81 15.52
N PHE A 175 -30.19 -2.35 14.51
CA PHE A 175 -30.46 -2.62 13.09
C PHE A 175 -29.72 -3.84 12.53
N ALA A 176 -28.95 -4.54 13.36
CA ALA A 176 -28.12 -5.66 12.93
C ALA A 176 -28.34 -6.85 13.88
N PRO A 177 -29.30 -7.76 13.59
CA PRO A 177 -29.72 -8.83 14.49
C PRO A 177 -28.57 -9.78 14.87
N HIS A 178 -27.62 -10.00 13.97
CA HIS A 178 -26.43 -10.83 14.22
C HIS A 178 -25.21 -10.01 14.68
N GLY A 179 -25.31 -8.67 14.64
CA GLY A 179 -24.27 -7.73 15.01
C GLY A 179 -23.39 -7.28 13.85
N VAL A 180 -22.55 -6.29 14.13
CA VAL A 180 -21.63 -5.69 13.16
C VAL A 180 -20.18 -5.86 13.59
N VAL A 181 -19.28 -5.94 12.61
CA VAL A 181 -17.85 -6.06 12.83
C VAL A 181 -17.06 -5.11 11.93
N ALA A 182 -16.00 -4.52 12.48
CA ALA A 182 -14.96 -3.81 11.73
C ALA A 182 -13.76 -4.76 11.55
N ILE A 183 -13.66 -5.40 10.39
CA ILE A 183 -12.68 -6.46 10.12
C ILE A 183 -11.24 -5.94 10.13
N ILE A 184 -11.02 -4.67 9.75
CA ILE A 184 -9.67 -4.11 9.58
C ILE A 184 -8.81 -4.22 10.85
N GLU A 185 -9.39 -3.98 12.03
CA GLU A 185 -8.62 -4.04 13.28
C GLU A 185 -8.16 -5.46 13.60
N LEU A 186 -9.03 -6.44 13.35
CA LEU A 186 -8.74 -7.86 13.57
C LEU A 186 -7.66 -8.36 12.62
N VAL A 187 -7.80 -8.07 11.31
CA VAL A 187 -6.88 -8.55 10.28
C VAL A 187 -5.53 -7.83 10.37
N SER A 188 -5.51 -6.54 10.72
CA SER A 188 -4.26 -5.82 10.96
C SER A 188 -3.49 -6.39 12.17
N ALA A 189 -4.21 -6.69 13.27
CA ALA A 189 -3.60 -7.31 14.45
C ALA A 189 -3.03 -8.70 14.12
N ALA A 190 -3.77 -9.53 13.41
CA ALA A 190 -3.30 -10.83 12.96
C ALA A 190 -2.10 -10.71 12.01
N SER A 191 -2.11 -9.74 11.10
CA SER A 191 -0.99 -9.51 10.17
C SER A 191 0.30 -9.09 10.90
N ILE A 192 0.19 -8.31 11.99
CA ILE A 192 1.34 -7.98 12.85
C ILE A 192 1.88 -9.25 13.52
N ASP A 193 1.01 -10.10 14.04
CA ASP A 193 1.43 -11.33 14.70
C ASP A 193 2.05 -12.33 13.69
N ILE A 194 1.52 -12.38 12.46
CA ILE A 194 2.06 -13.19 11.37
C ILE A 194 3.47 -12.73 10.99
N ILE A 195 3.66 -11.44 10.68
CA ILE A 195 4.99 -10.93 10.31
C ILE A 195 5.97 -11.02 11.49
N GLY A 196 5.50 -10.81 12.71
CA GLY A 196 6.27 -10.99 13.92
C GLY A 196 6.86 -12.39 14.04
N ARG A 197 6.03 -13.40 13.80
CA ARG A 197 6.42 -14.80 13.95
C ARG A 197 7.40 -15.25 12.86
N PHE A 198 6.99 -15.18 11.58
CA PHE A 198 7.84 -15.68 10.50
C PHE A 198 8.93 -14.69 10.09
N GLY A 199 8.72 -13.40 10.27
CA GLY A 199 9.68 -12.37 9.90
C GLY A 199 10.81 -12.22 10.90
N PHE A 200 10.49 -12.39 12.19
CA PHE A 200 11.37 -11.96 13.28
C PHE A 200 11.35 -12.91 14.50
N SER A 201 10.81 -14.10 14.41
CA SER A 201 10.64 -15.04 15.53
C SER A 201 10.12 -14.38 16.82
N THR A 202 9.26 -13.36 16.67
CA THR A 202 8.77 -12.52 17.77
C THR A 202 7.25 -12.64 17.90
N GLU A 203 6.78 -12.90 19.13
CA GLU A 203 5.36 -12.94 19.45
C GLU A 203 4.91 -11.59 20.02
N PHE A 204 4.11 -10.84 19.23
CA PHE A 204 3.53 -9.56 19.67
C PHE A 204 2.22 -9.73 20.44
N GLN A 205 1.50 -10.85 20.22
CA GLN A 205 0.19 -11.14 20.80
C GLN A 205 -0.83 -10.00 20.58
N THR A 206 -0.69 -9.28 19.46
CA THR A 206 -1.50 -8.10 19.14
C THR A 206 -2.97 -8.47 19.03
N LEU A 207 -3.25 -9.60 18.38
CA LEU A 207 -4.58 -10.11 18.17
C LEU A 207 -5.32 -10.38 19.49
N HIS A 208 -4.68 -11.07 20.44
CA HIS A 208 -5.26 -11.38 21.75
C HIS A 208 -5.57 -10.10 22.55
N ARG A 209 -4.74 -9.09 22.46
CA ARG A 209 -4.84 -7.84 23.24
C ARG A 209 -5.84 -6.85 22.68
N VAL A 210 -5.98 -6.79 21.36
CA VAL A 210 -7.05 -6.01 20.72
C VAL A 210 -8.41 -6.55 21.11
N THR A 211 -8.51 -7.87 21.36
CA THR A 211 -9.73 -8.57 21.76
C THR A 211 -10.05 -8.42 23.24
N SER A 212 -9.07 -8.53 24.14
CA SER A 212 -9.29 -8.51 25.60
C SER A 212 -9.67 -7.13 26.16
N ARG A 213 -9.71 -6.08 25.33
CA ARG A 213 -9.90 -4.67 25.76
C ARG A 213 -8.95 -4.22 26.87
N GLU A 214 -7.90 -4.96 27.16
CA GLU A 214 -6.89 -4.55 28.11
C GLU A 214 -6.26 -3.24 27.66
N SER A 215 -6.28 -2.27 28.55
CA SER A 215 -5.72 -0.95 28.27
C SER A 215 -4.20 -1.06 28.13
N ALA A 216 -3.69 -1.04 26.90
CA ALA A 216 -2.25 -1.00 26.64
C ALA A 216 -1.58 0.26 27.21
N LYS A 217 -2.33 1.21 27.76
CA LYS A 217 -1.81 2.45 28.38
C LYS A 217 -1.00 2.20 29.66
N GLY A 218 -1.10 1.02 30.27
CA GLY A 218 -0.38 0.67 31.50
C GLY A 218 0.67 -0.42 31.33
N SER A 219 0.81 -1.02 30.15
CA SER A 219 1.81 -2.07 29.95
C SER A 219 3.21 -1.47 29.83
N SER A 220 4.14 -2.01 30.62
CA SER A 220 5.57 -1.70 30.54
C SER A 220 6.26 -2.43 29.37
N ASP A 221 5.64 -3.47 28.81
CA ASP A 221 6.18 -4.25 27.70
C ASP A 221 6.13 -3.45 26.38
N PRO A 222 7.28 -3.14 25.76
CA PRO A 222 7.34 -2.43 24.48
C PRO A 222 6.60 -3.15 23.34
N LYS A 223 6.62 -4.48 23.30
CA LYS A 223 5.96 -5.29 22.26
C LYS A 223 4.43 -5.14 22.31
N VAL A 224 3.88 -5.02 23.52
CA VAL A 224 2.44 -4.75 23.75
C VAL A 224 2.04 -3.40 23.23
N ARG A 225 2.86 -2.39 23.54
CA ARG A 225 2.62 -1.01 23.12
C ARG A 225 2.74 -0.86 21.62
N PHE A 226 3.67 -1.61 21.00
CA PHE A 226 3.94 -1.61 19.56
C PHE A 226 2.69 -1.92 18.72
N GLY A 227 2.07 -3.08 18.91
CA GLY A 227 0.95 -3.54 18.07
C GLY A 227 -0.19 -2.52 18.05
N LYS A 228 -0.58 -2.01 19.22
CA LYS A 228 -1.64 -1.00 19.32
C LYS A 228 -1.22 0.34 18.69
N ALA A 229 -0.03 0.83 18.99
CA ALA A 229 0.46 2.09 18.43
C ALA A 229 0.57 2.01 16.91
N TYR A 230 1.00 0.85 16.39
CA TYR A 230 1.12 0.61 14.97
C TYR A 230 -0.24 0.67 14.25
N ILE A 231 -1.27 -0.01 14.78
CA ILE A 231 -2.64 0.08 14.24
C ILE A 231 -3.17 1.52 14.30
N GLU A 232 -2.94 2.24 15.40
CA GLU A 232 -3.36 3.64 15.55
C GLU A 232 -2.69 4.59 14.54
N MET A 233 -1.46 4.31 14.10
CA MET A 233 -0.75 5.11 13.09
C MET A 233 -1.53 5.20 11.78
N PHE A 234 -2.19 4.12 11.40
CA PHE A 234 -2.94 4.05 10.14
C PHE A 234 -4.40 4.53 10.26
N LYS A 235 -4.89 4.80 11.48
CA LYS A 235 -6.17 5.49 11.68
C LYS A 235 -6.02 6.96 11.29
N THR A 236 -6.06 7.24 10.00
CA THR A 236 -5.86 8.60 9.46
C THR A 236 -6.98 9.52 9.94
N THR A 237 -6.64 10.50 10.74
CA THR A 237 -7.57 11.56 11.15
C THR A 237 -7.64 12.66 10.09
N ASN A 238 -8.74 13.44 10.05
CA ASN A 238 -8.85 14.62 9.19
C ASN A 238 -7.66 15.58 9.33
N ARG A 239 -7.04 15.63 10.52
CA ARG A 239 -5.83 16.42 10.81
C ARG A 239 -4.58 15.86 10.10
N GLY A 240 -4.45 14.54 10.00
CA GLY A 240 -3.38 13.90 9.23
C GLY A 240 -3.45 14.27 7.76
N GLN A 241 -4.65 14.31 7.19
CA GLN A 241 -4.84 14.75 5.79
C GLN A 241 -4.47 16.21 5.57
N MET A 242 -4.80 17.09 6.52
CA MET A 242 -4.36 18.49 6.44
C MET A 242 -2.83 18.60 6.46
N THR A 243 -2.15 17.78 7.26
CA THR A 243 -0.68 17.72 7.29
C THR A 243 -0.10 17.28 5.95
N LEU A 244 -0.71 16.26 5.31
CA LEU A 244 -0.30 15.80 3.98
C LEU A 244 -0.55 16.86 2.89
N ARG A 245 -1.68 17.57 2.94
CA ARG A 245 -1.94 18.71 2.06
C ARG A 245 -0.93 19.84 2.28
N ALA A 246 -0.62 20.17 3.53
CA ALA A 246 0.42 21.14 3.84
C ALA A 246 1.79 20.70 3.31
N ALA A 247 2.15 19.41 3.44
CA ALA A 247 3.39 18.87 2.89
C ALA A 247 3.47 19.00 1.37
N SER A 248 2.33 18.87 0.68
CA SER A 248 2.25 19.08 -0.77
C SER A 248 2.42 20.56 -1.14
N LEU A 249 1.98 21.49 -0.28
CA LEU A 249 2.03 22.94 -0.50
C LEU A 249 3.42 23.53 -0.25
N ILE A 250 3.96 23.32 0.96
CA ILE A 250 5.18 23.98 1.43
C ILE A 250 6.43 23.12 1.29
N GLY A 251 6.27 21.92 0.75
CA GLY A 251 7.29 20.89 0.64
C GLY A 251 7.38 19.99 1.88
N PRO A 252 7.64 18.69 1.68
CA PRO A 252 7.63 17.70 2.75
C PRO A 252 8.70 17.95 3.81
N LYS A 253 9.88 18.43 3.42
CA LYS A 253 10.97 18.74 4.35
C LYS A 253 10.62 19.84 5.36
N ILE A 254 9.80 20.81 4.93
CA ILE A 254 9.34 21.91 5.81
C ILE A 254 8.14 21.43 6.63
N ALA A 255 7.15 20.82 5.98
CA ALA A 255 5.91 20.39 6.64
C ALA A 255 6.16 19.41 7.79
N LEU A 256 7.09 18.47 7.62
CA LEU A 256 7.43 17.47 8.65
C LEU A 256 8.25 18.06 9.81
N LYS A 257 8.82 19.25 9.65
CA LYS A 257 9.48 19.99 10.76
C LYS A 257 8.50 20.85 11.56
N LEU A 258 7.27 21.04 11.06
CA LEU A 258 6.26 21.81 11.79
C LEU A 258 5.80 21.05 13.04
N PRO A 259 5.59 21.72 14.18
CA PRO A 259 5.18 21.08 15.43
C PRO A 259 3.70 20.72 15.45
N LEU A 260 3.21 20.10 14.36
CA LEU A 260 1.84 19.67 14.22
C LEU A 260 1.59 18.39 15.05
N ARG A 261 0.43 18.30 15.71
CA ARG A 261 0.08 17.12 16.53
C ARG A 261 0.17 15.81 15.74
N ALA A 262 -0.25 15.81 14.47
CA ALA A 262 -0.18 14.61 13.62
C ALA A 262 1.27 14.18 13.37
N VAL A 263 2.18 15.12 13.11
CA VAL A 263 3.61 14.83 12.94
C VAL A 263 4.18 14.24 14.24
N LYS A 264 3.96 14.90 15.39
CA LYS A 264 4.42 14.40 16.69
C LYS A 264 3.89 13.00 17.03
N THR A 265 2.64 12.69 16.65
CA THR A 265 2.07 11.35 16.85
C THR A 265 2.79 10.33 16.00
N ILE A 266 3.00 10.60 14.70
CA ILE A 266 3.76 9.71 13.80
C ILE A 266 5.19 9.52 14.34
N ASP A 267 5.87 10.61 14.70
CA ASP A 267 7.24 10.55 15.24
C ASP A 267 7.33 9.67 16.50
N SER A 268 6.38 9.80 17.43
CA SER A 268 6.37 8.99 18.65
C SER A 268 6.10 7.51 18.38
N ILE A 269 5.23 7.20 17.42
CA ILE A 269 4.97 5.82 17.02
C ILE A 269 6.19 5.25 16.29
N MET A 270 6.79 6.01 15.39
CA MET A 270 7.97 5.56 14.65
C MET A 270 9.19 5.39 15.55
N ALA A 271 9.34 6.21 16.59
CA ALA A 271 10.36 5.99 17.62
C ALA A 271 10.17 4.64 18.33
N LEU A 272 8.93 4.28 18.67
CA LEU A 272 8.62 2.97 19.26
C LEU A 272 8.87 1.81 18.26
N VAL A 273 8.49 1.99 16.99
CA VAL A 273 8.72 0.98 15.94
C VAL A 273 10.23 0.73 15.76
N ARG A 274 11.04 1.80 15.69
CA ARG A 274 12.49 1.69 15.56
C ARG A 274 13.14 1.06 16.79
N ALA A 275 12.74 1.46 18.00
CA ALA A 275 13.23 0.83 19.22
C ALA A 275 12.91 -0.66 19.27
N THR A 276 11.70 -1.06 18.87
CA THR A 276 11.31 -2.47 18.79
C THR A 276 12.14 -3.23 17.73
N ALA A 277 12.38 -2.62 16.56
CA ALA A 277 13.22 -3.23 15.52
C ALA A 277 14.68 -3.37 15.97
N GLU A 278 15.19 -2.38 16.68
CA GLU A 278 16.53 -2.41 17.29
C GLU A 278 16.67 -3.55 18.30
N ASP A 279 15.69 -3.68 19.22
CA ASP A 279 15.68 -4.76 20.22
C ASP A 279 15.64 -6.15 19.56
N ILE A 280 14.79 -6.32 18.53
CA ILE A 280 14.67 -7.58 17.76
C ILE A 280 16.00 -7.90 17.07
N THR A 281 16.58 -6.93 16.37
CA THR A 281 17.84 -7.14 15.62
C THR A 281 18.99 -7.47 16.57
N THR A 282 19.10 -6.75 17.68
CA THR A 282 20.10 -6.99 18.72
C THR A 282 19.96 -8.38 19.35
N ASP A 283 18.72 -8.82 19.62
CA ASP A 283 18.46 -10.16 20.15
C ASP A 283 18.88 -11.26 19.15
N HIS A 284 18.59 -11.07 17.86
CA HIS A 284 19.02 -12.01 16.81
C HIS A 284 20.55 -12.07 16.68
N GLU A 285 21.25 -10.95 16.76
CA GLU A 285 22.71 -10.92 16.73
C GLU A 285 23.33 -11.64 17.94
N ARG A 286 22.81 -11.40 19.14
CA ARG A 286 23.29 -12.05 20.38
C ARG A 286 23.02 -13.55 20.41
N ASN A 287 21.90 -13.99 19.85
CA ASN A 287 21.44 -15.36 19.89
C ASN A 287 21.47 -16.04 18.51
N PHE A 288 22.36 -15.61 17.60
CA PHE A 288 22.36 -16.01 16.20
C PHE A 288 22.40 -17.53 16.01
N GLU A 289 23.28 -18.24 16.72
CA GLU A 289 23.39 -19.69 16.65
C GLU A 289 22.08 -20.41 17.03
N LYS A 290 21.34 -19.88 17.99
CA LYS A 290 20.02 -20.40 18.38
C LYS A 290 19.01 -20.26 17.25
N TYR A 291 18.98 -19.10 16.59
CA TYR A 291 18.04 -18.85 15.49
C TYR A 291 18.40 -19.68 14.25
N VAL A 292 19.68 -19.78 13.90
CA VAL A 292 20.16 -20.63 12.79
C VAL A 292 19.88 -22.10 13.02
N GLY A 293 19.93 -22.57 14.26
CA GLY A 293 19.59 -23.95 14.65
C GLY A 293 18.08 -24.25 14.64
N SER A 294 17.22 -23.26 14.43
CA SER A 294 15.77 -23.46 14.36
C SER A 294 15.39 -24.18 13.06
N PRO A 295 14.45 -25.15 13.09
CA PRO A 295 13.92 -25.78 11.88
C PRO A 295 13.19 -24.78 10.97
N ASP A 296 12.62 -23.73 11.57
CA ASP A 296 11.86 -22.68 10.89
C ASP A 296 12.62 -21.36 10.96
N LEU A 297 13.55 -21.17 10.02
CA LEU A 297 14.31 -19.93 9.91
C LEU A 297 13.39 -18.75 9.57
N ASP A 298 13.44 -17.71 10.38
CA ASP A 298 12.75 -16.45 10.10
C ASP A 298 13.49 -15.63 9.04
N MET A 299 12.80 -14.61 8.53
CA MET A 299 13.32 -13.74 7.48
C MET A 299 14.59 -13.00 7.92
N LEU A 300 14.63 -12.47 9.15
CA LEU A 300 15.76 -11.69 9.65
C LEU A 300 17.00 -12.55 9.78
N THR A 301 16.87 -13.78 10.31
CA THR A 301 17.96 -14.77 10.39
C THR A 301 18.50 -15.11 9.00
N LEU A 302 17.61 -15.34 8.01
CA LEU A 302 18.02 -15.59 6.62
C LEU A 302 18.79 -14.41 6.02
N LEU A 303 18.40 -13.18 6.30
CA LEU A 303 19.13 -11.99 5.84
C LEU A 303 20.51 -11.89 6.51
N MET A 304 20.60 -12.15 7.80
CA MET A 304 21.87 -12.16 8.55
C MET A 304 22.84 -13.20 8.00
N GLN A 305 22.36 -14.40 7.66
CA GLN A 305 23.18 -15.46 7.04
C GLN A 305 23.83 -15.01 5.72
N THR A 306 23.26 -14.02 5.02
CA THR A 306 23.90 -13.50 3.79
C THR A 306 25.22 -12.76 4.05
N GLY A 307 25.47 -12.30 5.28
CA GLY A 307 26.68 -11.56 5.69
C GLY A 307 26.85 -10.18 5.05
N HIS A 308 25.76 -9.61 4.48
CA HIS A 308 25.87 -8.43 3.64
C HIS A 308 25.13 -7.19 4.18
N PHE A 309 24.44 -7.32 5.27
CA PHE A 309 23.70 -6.22 5.91
C PHE A 309 24.40 -5.83 7.20
N SER A 310 24.64 -4.54 7.38
CA SER A 310 25.06 -4.00 8.67
C SER A 310 23.91 -4.10 9.69
N HIS A 311 24.20 -3.96 10.98
CA HIS A 311 23.20 -3.87 12.02
C HIS A 311 22.11 -2.82 11.67
N GLN A 312 22.53 -1.62 11.30
CA GLN A 312 21.61 -0.54 10.91
C GLN A 312 20.76 -0.90 9.69
N ASP A 313 21.31 -1.60 8.69
CA ASP A 313 20.54 -2.07 7.54
C ASP A 313 19.46 -3.07 7.98
N LEU A 314 19.78 -4.01 8.86
CA LEU A 314 18.82 -5.00 9.38
C LEU A 314 17.69 -4.34 10.16
N VAL A 315 17.99 -3.34 11.01
CA VAL A 315 16.98 -2.54 11.72
C VAL A 315 16.05 -1.84 10.73
N GLU A 316 16.61 -1.18 9.71
CA GLU A 316 15.81 -0.49 8.69
C GLU A 316 14.97 -1.47 7.83
N GLN A 317 15.48 -2.68 7.54
CA GLN A 317 14.68 -3.71 6.88
C GLN A 317 13.56 -4.23 7.80
N THR A 318 13.82 -4.41 9.09
CA THR A 318 12.80 -4.83 10.07
C THR A 318 11.65 -3.82 10.13
N VAL A 319 11.95 -2.52 10.27
CA VAL A 319 10.96 -1.43 10.19
C VAL A 319 10.19 -1.50 8.88
N HIS A 320 10.89 -1.70 7.77
CA HIS A 320 10.30 -1.76 6.43
C HIS A 320 9.29 -2.90 6.28
N PHE A 321 9.65 -4.10 6.73
CA PHE A 321 8.78 -5.27 6.57
C PHE A 321 7.56 -5.22 7.49
N PHE A 322 7.63 -4.58 8.65
CA PHE A 322 6.43 -4.27 9.43
C PHE A 322 5.45 -3.45 8.62
N ALA A 323 5.91 -2.39 7.96
CA ALA A 323 5.05 -1.53 7.16
C ALA A 323 4.50 -2.24 5.92
N ALA A 324 5.36 -2.94 5.17
CA ALA A 324 5.00 -3.53 3.89
C ALA A 324 4.07 -4.75 4.02
N ALA A 325 4.31 -5.61 5.02
CA ALA A 325 3.64 -6.90 5.14
C ALA A 325 2.30 -6.85 5.89
N THR A 326 2.05 -5.81 6.69
CA THR A 326 0.86 -5.75 7.55
C THR A 326 -0.33 -5.13 6.83
N GLU A 327 -0.22 -3.87 6.48
CA GLU A 327 -1.36 -3.06 6.08
C GLU A 327 -1.85 -3.36 4.67
N THR A 328 -0.94 -3.72 3.76
CA THR A 328 -1.32 -4.03 2.38
C THR A 328 -2.21 -5.26 2.32
N VAL A 329 -1.90 -6.30 3.07
CA VAL A 329 -2.71 -7.52 3.12
C VAL A 329 -3.99 -7.32 3.92
N ALA A 330 -3.92 -6.61 5.05
CA ALA A 330 -5.12 -6.26 5.82
C ALA A 330 -6.13 -5.47 4.98
N GLY A 331 -5.65 -4.47 4.24
CA GLY A 331 -6.48 -3.70 3.32
C GLY A 331 -7.07 -4.55 2.20
N SER A 332 -6.27 -5.40 1.57
CA SER A 332 -6.75 -6.32 0.51
C SER A 332 -7.80 -7.30 1.03
N THR A 333 -7.63 -7.80 2.27
CA THR A 333 -8.62 -8.67 2.92
C THR A 333 -9.92 -7.92 3.18
N CYS A 334 -9.86 -6.69 3.68
CA CYS A 334 -11.07 -5.87 3.87
C CYS A 334 -11.81 -5.63 2.56
N TRP A 335 -11.10 -5.34 1.47
CA TRP A 335 -11.69 -5.23 0.14
C TRP A 335 -12.33 -6.54 -0.32
N ALA A 336 -11.67 -7.67 -0.08
CA ALA A 336 -12.23 -8.98 -0.41
C ALA A 336 -13.58 -9.21 0.27
N ILE A 337 -13.66 -8.97 1.59
CA ILE A 337 -14.88 -9.18 2.34
C ILE A 337 -15.95 -8.15 1.99
N HIS A 338 -15.57 -6.90 1.72
CA HIS A 338 -16.50 -5.89 1.23
C HIS A 338 -17.13 -6.28 -0.12
N LEU A 339 -16.33 -6.69 -1.10
CA LEU A 339 -16.83 -7.15 -2.39
C LEU A 339 -17.74 -8.36 -2.24
N LEU A 340 -17.31 -9.36 -1.46
CA LEU A 340 -18.09 -10.57 -1.21
C LEU A 340 -19.41 -10.29 -0.48
N SER A 341 -19.45 -9.29 0.41
CA SER A 341 -20.69 -8.88 1.08
C SER A 341 -21.73 -8.33 0.11
N ARG A 342 -21.29 -7.69 -0.98
CA ARG A 342 -22.14 -7.14 -2.04
C ARG A 342 -22.50 -8.15 -3.13
N HIS A 343 -21.83 -9.30 -3.16
CA HIS A 343 -22.03 -10.34 -4.16
C HIS A 343 -22.34 -11.69 -3.46
N PRO A 344 -23.55 -11.85 -2.87
CA PRO A 344 -23.88 -13.01 -2.06
C PRO A 344 -23.72 -14.34 -2.81
N ASN A 345 -24.08 -14.41 -4.10
CA ASN A 345 -23.93 -15.62 -4.90
C ASN A 345 -22.46 -16.06 -5.04
N ILE A 346 -21.53 -15.08 -5.21
CA ILE A 346 -20.09 -15.34 -5.24
C ILE A 346 -19.60 -15.82 -3.88
N GLN A 347 -20.05 -15.17 -2.81
CA GLN A 347 -19.69 -15.51 -1.44
C GLN A 347 -20.16 -16.93 -1.07
N ASP A 348 -21.40 -17.30 -1.42
CA ASP A 348 -21.97 -18.60 -1.09
C ASP A 348 -21.32 -19.73 -1.90
N ARG A 349 -21.05 -19.52 -3.21
CA ARG A 349 -20.27 -20.45 -4.04
C ARG A 349 -18.87 -20.67 -3.47
N LEU A 350 -18.20 -19.59 -3.09
CA LEU A 350 -16.87 -19.66 -2.50
C LEU A 350 -16.87 -20.46 -1.19
N ARG A 351 -17.87 -20.21 -0.32
CA ARG A 351 -18.03 -20.96 0.94
C ARG A 351 -18.24 -22.43 0.71
N ALA A 352 -19.07 -22.79 -0.26
CA ALA A 352 -19.33 -24.19 -0.60
C ALA A 352 -18.04 -24.90 -1.02
N GLU A 353 -17.26 -24.32 -1.93
CA GLU A 353 -16.01 -24.92 -2.41
C GLU A 353 -14.94 -24.99 -1.31
N ILE A 354 -14.82 -23.96 -0.46
CA ILE A 354 -13.90 -24.01 0.69
C ILE A 354 -14.25 -25.18 1.61
N ARG A 355 -15.53 -25.36 1.96
CA ARG A 355 -15.98 -26.42 2.86
C ARG A 355 -15.90 -27.82 2.25
N GLU A 356 -15.96 -27.92 0.94
CA GLU A 356 -15.74 -29.17 0.22
C GLU A 356 -14.28 -29.65 0.33
N HIS A 357 -13.33 -28.72 0.24
CA HIS A 357 -11.89 -29.02 0.28
C HIS A 357 -11.29 -29.04 1.67
N ILE A 358 -11.81 -28.22 2.58
CA ILE A 358 -11.31 -28.07 3.96
C ILE A 358 -12.40 -28.52 4.93
N ALA A 359 -12.24 -29.72 5.48
CA ALA A 359 -13.26 -30.35 6.33
C ALA A 359 -13.54 -29.58 7.62
N SER A 360 -12.56 -28.86 8.16
CA SER A 360 -12.67 -28.08 9.40
C SER A 360 -11.68 -26.90 9.39
N PRO A 361 -12.02 -25.76 10.03
CA PRO A 361 -11.08 -24.65 10.19
C PRO A 361 -9.75 -25.06 10.85
N ARG A 362 -9.82 -26.08 11.73
CA ARG A 362 -8.65 -26.58 12.48
C ARG A 362 -7.92 -27.73 11.80
N SER A 363 -8.26 -28.04 10.54
CA SER A 363 -7.51 -29.01 9.75
C SER A 363 -6.11 -28.46 9.45
N ASP A 364 -5.13 -29.34 9.43
CA ASP A 364 -3.81 -29.02 8.88
C ASP A 364 -3.94 -28.83 7.36
N VAL A 365 -3.97 -27.58 6.94
CA VAL A 365 -4.08 -27.21 5.53
C VAL A 365 -2.70 -26.86 5.01
N SER A 366 -2.27 -27.54 3.98
CA SER A 366 -1.02 -27.22 3.28
C SER A 366 -1.24 -26.08 2.26
N GLN A 367 -0.15 -25.40 1.89
CA GLN A 367 -0.19 -24.38 0.83
C GLN A 367 -0.76 -24.95 -0.49
N SER A 368 -0.37 -26.18 -0.86
CA SER A 368 -0.84 -26.84 -2.09
C SER A 368 -2.34 -27.16 -2.05
N GLU A 369 -2.86 -27.57 -0.90
CA GLU A 369 -4.31 -27.79 -0.73
C GLU A 369 -5.09 -26.50 -0.88
N LEU A 370 -4.66 -25.43 -0.19
CA LEU A 370 -5.35 -24.12 -0.34
C LEU A 370 -5.30 -23.63 -1.79
N HIS A 371 -4.15 -23.78 -2.46
CA HIS A 371 -3.99 -23.38 -3.86
C HIS A 371 -4.74 -24.30 -4.84
N SER A 372 -5.18 -25.49 -4.44
CA SER A 372 -6.02 -26.36 -5.29
C SER A 372 -7.47 -25.90 -5.39
N ILE A 373 -7.93 -25.03 -4.47
CA ILE A 373 -9.28 -24.47 -4.45
C ILE A 373 -9.39 -23.42 -5.56
N LYS A 374 -9.90 -23.82 -6.71
CA LYS A 374 -9.87 -22.99 -7.94
C LYS A 374 -10.64 -21.69 -7.80
N TYR A 375 -11.83 -21.75 -7.18
CA TYR A 375 -12.66 -20.56 -7.04
C TYR A 375 -12.11 -19.58 -6.00
N LEU A 376 -11.45 -20.08 -4.95
CA LEU A 376 -10.73 -19.22 -4.00
C LEU A 376 -9.61 -18.44 -4.71
N ASN A 377 -8.81 -19.11 -5.54
CA ASN A 377 -7.77 -18.45 -6.34
C ASN A 377 -8.37 -17.43 -7.32
N ALA A 378 -9.49 -17.78 -7.95
CA ALA A 378 -10.21 -16.89 -8.85
C ALA A 378 -10.69 -15.63 -8.12
N VAL A 379 -11.30 -15.77 -6.95
CA VAL A 379 -11.78 -14.66 -6.12
C VAL A 379 -10.62 -13.78 -5.64
N THR A 380 -9.56 -14.36 -5.11
CA THR A 380 -8.41 -13.58 -4.60
C THR A 380 -7.67 -12.84 -5.73
N ASN A 381 -7.52 -13.45 -6.90
CA ASN A 381 -6.98 -12.78 -8.09
C ASN A 381 -7.86 -11.62 -8.53
N GLU A 382 -9.18 -11.83 -8.55
CA GLU A 382 -10.13 -10.78 -8.95
C GLU A 382 -10.17 -9.61 -7.96
N VAL A 383 -10.11 -9.88 -6.66
CA VAL A 383 -9.97 -8.83 -5.63
C VAL A 383 -8.72 -7.99 -5.88
N LEU A 384 -7.57 -8.65 -6.09
CA LEU A 384 -6.30 -7.97 -6.34
C LEU A 384 -6.30 -7.17 -7.66
N ARG A 385 -7.03 -7.65 -8.67
CA ARG A 385 -7.22 -6.91 -9.93
C ARG A 385 -8.14 -5.71 -9.73
N TYR A 386 -9.32 -5.97 -9.20
CA TYR A 386 -10.41 -5.00 -9.16
C TYR A 386 -10.14 -3.87 -8.16
N HIS A 387 -9.56 -4.20 -7.00
CA HIS A 387 -9.16 -3.25 -5.98
C HIS A 387 -7.67 -3.35 -5.68
N SER A 388 -6.85 -2.75 -6.54
CA SER A 388 -5.43 -2.57 -6.25
C SER A 388 -5.25 -1.67 -5.04
N ILE A 389 -4.53 -2.17 -4.03
CA ILE A 389 -4.30 -1.42 -2.78
C ILE A 389 -3.49 -0.13 -3.02
N ASN A 390 -2.59 -0.14 -3.99
CA ASN A 390 -1.86 1.03 -4.45
C ASN A 390 -2.56 1.60 -5.70
N THR A 391 -3.30 2.69 -5.53
CA THR A 391 -4.08 3.27 -6.62
C THR A 391 -3.23 4.06 -7.61
N LEU A 392 -2.20 4.76 -7.14
CA LEU A 392 -1.27 5.57 -7.95
C LEU A 392 0.17 5.32 -7.55
N LEU A 393 1.05 5.17 -8.54
CA LEU A 393 2.48 5.02 -8.36
C LEU A 393 3.22 6.08 -9.19
N TRP A 394 4.41 6.46 -8.70
CA TRP A 394 5.15 7.60 -9.21
C TRP A 394 6.57 7.23 -9.57
N ARG A 395 7.08 7.84 -10.67
CA ARG A 395 8.48 7.79 -11.07
C ARG A 395 8.96 9.16 -11.55
N GLU A 396 10.25 9.37 -11.44
CA GLU A 396 10.93 10.57 -11.90
C GLU A 396 12.25 10.16 -12.59
N PRO A 397 12.44 10.45 -13.89
CA PRO A 397 13.67 10.15 -14.57
C PRO A 397 14.85 10.93 -13.99
N THR A 398 15.98 10.26 -13.79
CA THR A 398 17.26 10.86 -13.37
C THR A 398 18.10 11.35 -14.55
N GLN A 399 17.70 10.97 -15.75
CA GLN A 399 18.25 11.38 -17.06
C GLN A 399 17.09 11.38 -18.06
N ASP A 400 17.30 11.89 -19.25
CA ASP A 400 16.32 11.79 -20.33
C ASP A 400 16.08 10.32 -20.68
N ILE A 401 14.82 9.93 -20.85
CA ILE A 401 14.40 8.57 -21.22
C ILE A 401 13.40 8.60 -22.37
N THR A 402 13.24 7.47 -23.05
CA THR A 402 12.20 7.33 -24.09
C THR A 402 11.07 6.45 -23.56
N LEU A 403 9.83 6.90 -23.73
CA LEU A 403 8.59 6.13 -23.47
C LEU A 403 7.63 6.31 -24.64
N ALA A 404 7.08 5.23 -25.18
CA ALA A 404 6.19 5.25 -26.35
C ALA A 404 6.78 6.01 -27.56
N GLY A 405 8.11 6.02 -27.73
CA GLY A 405 8.82 6.79 -28.76
C GLY A 405 9.06 8.26 -28.41
N GLU A 406 8.49 8.78 -27.34
CA GLU A 406 8.58 10.17 -26.90
C GLU A 406 9.79 10.39 -25.97
N LEU A 407 10.51 11.49 -26.15
CA LEU A 407 11.59 11.90 -25.26
C LEU A 407 11.01 12.54 -23.99
N ILE A 408 11.16 11.86 -22.86
CA ILE A 408 10.72 12.35 -21.56
C ILE A 408 11.93 12.95 -20.82
N PRO A 409 11.94 14.27 -20.59
CA PRO A 409 13.07 14.93 -19.95
C PRO A 409 13.28 14.50 -18.50
N LYS A 410 14.54 14.55 -18.05
CA LYS A 410 14.91 14.41 -16.65
C LYS A 410 14.03 15.27 -15.73
N GLY A 411 13.60 14.69 -14.59
CA GLY A 411 12.79 15.39 -13.58
C GLY A 411 11.30 15.48 -13.88
N THR A 412 10.84 14.96 -15.04
CA THR A 412 9.42 14.87 -15.36
C THR A 412 8.71 13.93 -14.36
N LYS A 413 7.57 14.36 -13.82
CA LYS A 413 6.77 13.49 -12.93
C LYS A 413 5.95 12.53 -13.77
N ILE A 414 6.23 11.24 -13.66
CA ILE A 414 5.51 10.17 -14.36
C ILE A 414 4.62 9.48 -13.34
N VAL A 415 3.35 9.30 -13.70
CA VAL A 415 2.33 8.66 -12.88
C VAL A 415 1.76 7.46 -13.63
N PHE A 416 1.51 6.38 -12.95
CA PHE A 416 0.73 5.25 -13.46
C PHE A 416 -0.19 4.71 -12.37
N SER A 417 -1.33 4.21 -12.78
CA SER A 417 -2.36 3.70 -11.88
C SER A 417 -2.53 2.20 -12.04
N PRO A 418 -2.09 1.38 -11.08
CA PRO A 418 -2.51 -0.03 -11.07
C PRO A 418 -4.03 -0.19 -11.04
N TRP A 419 -4.73 0.68 -10.34
CA TRP A 419 -6.19 0.68 -10.29
C TRP A 419 -6.82 0.84 -11.69
N ALA A 420 -6.42 1.87 -12.44
CA ALA A 420 -7.01 2.14 -13.76
C ALA A 420 -6.57 1.10 -14.80
N LEU A 421 -5.27 0.75 -14.85
CA LEU A 421 -4.75 -0.24 -15.81
C LEU A 421 -5.31 -1.65 -15.58
N ASN A 422 -5.53 -2.05 -14.33
CA ASN A 422 -6.13 -3.34 -14.00
C ASN A 422 -7.62 -3.41 -14.38
N ARG A 423 -8.27 -2.28 -14.68
CA ARG A 423 -9.70 -2.15 -14.98
C ARG A 423 -9.98 -1.59 -16.38
N ASP A 424 -8.94 -1.46 -17.19
CA ASP A 424 -9.05 -0.90 -18.53
C ASP A 424 -9.74 -1.89 -19.49
N PRO A 425 -10.93 -1.54 -20.05
CA PRO A 425 -11.64 -2.40 -20.98
C PRO A 425 -10.86 -2.73 -22.25
N ALA A 426 -9.94 -1.85 -22.67
CA ALA A 426 -9.09 -2.09 -23.83
C ALA A 426 -8.18 -3.31 -23.66
N HIS A 427 -7.83 -3.66 -22.42
CA HIS A 427 -6.88 -4.72 -22.08
C HIS A 427 -7.48 -5.91 -21.32
N TRP A 428 -8.68 -5.74 -20.73
CA TRP A 428 -9.34 -6.76 -19.92
C TRP A 428 -10.70 -7.20 -20.47
N GLY A 429 -11.15 -6.58 -21.57
CA GLY A 429 -12.46 -6.82 -22.14
C GLY A 429 -13.59 -5.98 -21.53
N PRO A 430 -14.80 -6.05 -22.07
CA PRO A 430 -15.90 -5.13 -21.75
C PRO A 430 -16.38 -5.22 -20.29
N ASP A 431 -16.13 -6.33 -19.61
CA ASP A 431 -16.47 -6.56 -18.20
C ASP A 431 -15.32 -6.18 -17.23
N ALA A 432 -14.30 -5.47 -17.71
CA ALA A 432 -13.13 -5.07 -16.92
C ALA A 432 -13.48 -4.33 -15.62
N ARG A 433 -14.57 -3.55 -15.64
CA ARG A 433 -15.07 -2.76 -14.49
C ARG A 433 -16.12 -3.47 -13.65
N LEU A 434 -16.29 -4.78 -13.87
CA LEU A 434 -17.14 -5.65 -13.05
C LEU A 434 -16.28 -6.57 -12.18
N PHE A 435 -16.78 -6.88 -10.98
CA PHE A 435 -16.18 -7.89 -10.12
C PHE A 435 -16.63 -9.28 -10.58
N ASN A 436 -15.82 -9.95 -11.38
CA ASN A 436 -16.14 -11.23 -12.01
C ASN A 436 -15.02 -12.26 -11.79
N PRO A 437 -15.00 -12.99 -10.67
CA PRO A 437 -13.99 -14.03 -10.41
C PRO A 437 -13.94 -15.14 -11.49
N SER A 438 -15.05 -15.40 -12.19
CA SER A 438 -15.11 -16.48 -13.18
C SER A 438 -14.15 -16.29 -14.35
N ARG A 439 -13.69 -15.03 -14.61
CA ARG A 439 -12.67 -14.77 -15.63
C ARG A 439 -11.35 -15.53 -15.43
N TRP A 440 -11.06 -15.95 -14.19
CA TRP A 440 -9.83 -16.64 -13.82
C TRP A 440 -9.93 -18.18 -13.85
N LEU A 441 -11.13 -18.75 -14.05
CA LEU A 441 -11.32 -20.21 -13.98
C LEU A 441 -10.71 -20.93 -15.17
N ASP A 442 -10.95 -20.40 -16.37
CA ASP A 442 -10.52 -21.02 -17.62
C ASP A 442 -9.35 -20.29 -18.29
N ASN A 443 -8.95 -19.14 -17.72
CA ASN A 443 -7.89 -18.31 -18.25
C ASN A 443 -6.95 -17.84 -17.14
N PRO A 444 -5.70 -18.35 -17.06
CA PRO A 444 -4.75 -17.96 -16.03
C PRO A 444 -4.39 -16.46 -16.02
N SER A 445 -4.54 -15.75 -17.14
CA SER A 445 -4.36 -14.30 -17.23
C SER A 445 -5.62 -13.50 -16.88
N GLY A 446 -6.74 -14.17 -16.59
CA GLY A 446 -8.04 -13.52 -16.33
C GLY A 446 -8.59 -12.72 -17.51
N GLY A 447 -8.09 -12.98 -18.72
CA GLY A 447 -8.47 -12.26 -19.93
C GLY A 447 -7.58 -11.06 -20.27
N ALA A 448 -6.54 -10.79 -19.47
CA ALA A 448 -5.57 -9.74 -19.81
C ALA A 448 -4.79 -10.09 -21.08
N ASP A 449 -4.69 -9.13 -21.99
CA ASP A 449 -3.95 -9.26 -23.26
C ASP A 449 -2.45 -9.01 -23.10
N HIS A 450 -2.02 -8.45 -21.98
CA HIS A 450 -0.63 -8.10 -21.71
C HIS A 450 -0.25 -8.33 -20.25
N ALA A 451 0.98 -8.82 -19.99
CA ALA A 451 1.45 -9.12 -18.63
C ALA A 451 1.50 -7.88 -17.68
N TYR A 452 1.64 -6.68 -18.25
CA TYR A 452 1.62 -5.42 -17.48
C TYR A 452 0.22 -4.78 -17.40
N SER A 453 -0.82 -5.49 -17.81
CA SER A 453 -2.21 -5.11 -17.52
C SER A 453 -2.55 -5.36 -16.06
N PHE A 454 -1.87 -6.32 -15.38
CA PHE A 454 -2.01 -6.59 -13.95
C PHE A 454 -0.83 -6.01 -13.17
N LEU A 455 -1.01 -4.83 -12.59
CA LEU A 455 0.05 -4.06 -11.92
C LEU A 455 -0.09 -3.93 -10.40
N THR A 456 -0.95 -4.69 -9.76
CA THR A 456 -1.16 -4.65 -8.30
C THR A 456 0.14 -4.83 -7.52
N PHE A 457 1.02 -5.69 -8.00
CA PHE A 457 2.34 -5.92 -7.41
C PHE A 457 3.48 -5.17 -8.11
N GLY A 458 3.14 -4.19 -8.97
CA GLY A 458 4.12 -3.51 -9.81
C GLY A 458 4.67 -4.39 -10.92
N GLY A 459 5.85 -4.03 -11.45
CA GLY A 459 6.46 -4.75 -12.57
C GLY A 459 7.98 -4.62 -12.61
N GLY A 460 8.61 -5.46 -13.45
CA GLY A 460 10.06 -5.44 -13.68
C GLY A 460 10.87 -5.81 -12.44
N PRO A 461 12.14 -5.37 -12.37
CA PRO A 461 13.04 -5.71 -11.27
C PRO A 461 12.61 -5.11 -9.92
N ARG A 462 11.64 -4.20 -9.91
CA ARG A 462 11.05 -3.58 -8.72
C ARG A 462 9.66 -4.14 -8.35
N ARG A 463 9.26 -5.26 -8.97
CA ARG A 463 8.04 -5.99 -8.61
C ARG A 463 8.07 -6.39 -7.13
N CYS A 464 6.92 -6.43 -6.47
CA CYS A 464 6.80 -6.79 -5.05
C CYS A 464 7.56 -8.09 -4.75
N VAL A 465 8.44 -8.06 -3.75
CA VAL A 465 9.19 -9.25 -3.32
C VAL A 465 8.31 -10.21 -2.53
N GLY A 466 7.34 -9.67 -1.79
CA GLY A 466 6.40 -10.42 -0.96
C GLY A 466 5.09 -10.81 -1.66
N GLU A 467 5.05 -10.85 -3.00
CA GLU A 467 3.81 -11.15 -3.72
C GLU A 467 3.22 -12.50 -3.32
N GLN A 468 4.02 -13.57 -3.27
CA GLN A 468 3.53 -14.90 -2.87
C GLN A 468 3.03 -14.91 -1.42
N TYR A 469 3.78 -14.28 -0.51
CA TYR A 469 3.36 -14.10 0.88
C TYR A 469 2.01 -13.39 0.99
N ALA A 470 1.84 -12.29 0.25
CA ALA A 470 0.60 -11.53 0.28
C ALA A 470 -0.60 -12.32 -0.28
N ARG A 471 -0.38 -13.13 -1.32
CA ARG A 471 -1.39 -14.01 -1.90
C ARG A 471 -1.78 -15.13 -0.94
N ASP A 472 -0.81 -15.78 -0.31
CA ASP A 472 -1.04 -16.85 0.66
C ASP A 472 -1.83 -16.32 1.87
N GLN A 473 -1.40 -15.19 2.43
CA GLN A 473 -2.07 -14.59 3.59
C GLN A 473 -3.49 -14.11 3.24
N LEU A 474 -3.70 -13.47 2.09
CA LEU A 474 -5.03 -13.07 1.62
C LEU A 474 -5.94 -14.29 1.46
N SER A 475 -5.44 -15.36 0.83
CA SER A 475 -6.21 -16.60 0.63
C SER A 475 -6.55 -17.27 1.96
N CYS A 476 -5.63 -17.31 2.93
CA CYS A 476 -5.90 -17.83 4.28
C CYS A 476 -7.01 -17.02 4.99
N PHE A 477 -6.94 -15.70 4.95
CA PHE A 477 -7.97 -14.86 5.57
C PHE A 477 -9.33 -14.98 4.86
N VAL A 478 -9.35 -14.98 3.54
CA VAL A 478 -10.61 -15.12 2.79
C VAL A 478 -11.23 -16.49 3.03
N ALA A 479 -10.43 -17.56 2.97
CA ALA A 479 -10.93 -18.92 3.21
C ALA A 479 -11.49 -19.07 4.62
N SER A 480 -10.76 -18.63 5.63
CA SER A 480 -11.18 -18.76 7.03
C SER A 480 -12.40 -17.90 7.38
N LEU A 481 -12.44 -16.64 6.91
CA LEU A 481 -13.58 -15.74 7.14
C LEU A 481 -14.85 -16.21 6.44
N VAL A 482 -14.77 -16.49 5.13
CA VAL A 482 -15.93 -16.88 4.33
C VAL A 482 -16.38 -18.30 4.61
N GLY A 483 -15.46 -19.20 4.90
CA GLY A 483 -15.79 -20.56 5.33
C GLY A 483 -16.71 -20.57 6.55
N ARG A 484 -16.49 -19.68 7.51
CA ARG A 484 -17.21 -19.68 8.79
C ARG A 484 -18.34 -18.65 8.89
N TYR A 485 -18.23 -17.51 8.24
CA TYR A 485 -19.17 -16.40 8.38
C TYR A 485 -19.77 -15.98 7.05
N LYS A 486 -20.98 -15.42 7.14
CA LYS A 486 -21.63 -14.67 6.07
C LYS A 486 -21.57 -13.19 6.39
N PHE A 487 -21.17 -12.40 5.41
CA PHE A 487 -21.08 -10.96 5.52
C PHE A 487 -22.08 -10.29 4.59
N THR A 488 -22.77 -9.27 5.08
CA THR A 488 -23.66 -8.43 4.28
C THR A 488 -23.39 -6.95 4.59
N PRO A 489 -23.68 -6.02 3.65
CA PRO A 489 -23.55 -4.60 3.92
C PRO A 489 -24.40 -4.19 5.12
N VAL A 490 -23.96 -3.20 5.88
CA VAL A 490 -24.83 -2.51 6.83
C VAL A 490 -25.66 -1.51 6.05
N ASP A 491 -26.97 -1.70 6.02
CA ASP A 491 -27.92 -0.73 5.44
C ASP A 491 -27.92 0.54 6.28
N ILE A 492 -27.08 1.47 5.92
CA ILE A 492 -27.18 2.84 6.44
C ILE A 492 -28.26 3.52 5.62
N HIS A 493 -29.41 3.74 6.22
CA HIS A 493 -30.59 4.41 5.64
C HIS A 493 -30.35 5.90 5.25
N ASN A 494 -29.14 6.29 4.93
CA ASN A 494 -28.84 7.59 4.38
C ASN A 494 -27.97 7.41 3.13
N GLY A 495 -28.61 7.56 1.99
CA GLY A 495 -28.13 7.45 0.61
C GLY A 495 -26.86 8.22 0.23
N SER A 496 -25.78 8.01 0.97
CA SER A 496 -24.49 8.65 0.71
C SER A 496 -23.37 7.69 0.29
N ASP A 497 -23.60 6.37 0.29
CA ASP A 497 -22.53 5.40 -0.05
C ASP A 497 -22.72 4.71 -1.42
N GLU A 498 -23.86 4.87 -2.09
CA GLU A 498 -24.08 4.26 -3.41
C GLU A 498 -23.28 4.89 -4.56
N GLY A 499 -22.57 5.96 -4.32
CA GLY A 499 -21.82 6.70 -5.36
C GLY A 499 -20.38 7.05 -5.00
N ARG A 500 -19.93 6.80 -3.77
CA ARG A 500 -18.51 6.95 -3.46
C ARG A 500 -17.79 5.65 -3.85
N GLU A 501 -17.36 5.59 -5.09
CA GLU A 501 -16.26 4.69 -5.44
C GLU A 501 -15.06 5.07 -4.56
N ILE A 502 -14.74 4.16 -3.66
CA ILE A 502 -13.75 4.33 -2.60
C ILE A 502 -12.31 4.35 -3.18
N GLY A 503 -12.10 4.66 -4.42
CA GLY A 503 -10.81 4.85 -5.09
C GLY A 503 -10.48 6.29 -5.41
N ASP A 504 -11.39 7.21 -5.14
CA ASP A 504 -11.31 8.59 -5.63
C ASP A 504 -10.33 9.49 -4.87
N ASP A 505 -9.83 9.08 -3.72
CA ASP A 505 -8.91 9.90 -2.95
C ASP A 505 -7.45 9.57 -3.29
N PHE A 506 -6.63 10.61 -3.34
CA PHE A 506 -5.19 10.60 -3.60
C PHE A 506 -4.44 9.47 -2.87
N ALA A 507 -3.43 8.90 -3.50
CA ALA A 507 -2.66 7.70 -3.17
C ALA A 507 -2.05 7.55 -1.74
N LEU A 508 -2.28 8.48 -0.86
CA LEU A 508 -1.89 8.39 0.56
C LEU A 508 -3.01 7.86 1.46
N THR A 509 -4.14 7.46 0.86
CA THR A 509 -5.36 7.06 1.56
C THR A 509 -5.56 5.56 1.66
N LEU A 510 -4.50 4.76 1.56
CA LEU A 510 -4.56 3.30 1.75
C LEU A 510 -5.45 2.87 2.94
N PHE A 511 -5.55 3.69 3.97
CA PHE A 511 -6.12 3.31 5.27
C PHE A 511 -7.37 4.07 5.69
N LYS A 512 -7.64 5.24 5.11
CA LYS A 512 -8.73 6.11 5.57
C LYS A 512 -10.10 5.48 5.43
N ILE A 513 -10.26 4.69 4.39
CA ILE A 513 -11.54 4.18 3.93
C ILE A 513 -11.99 3.01 4.79
N LEU A 514 -11.03 2.19 5.20
CA LEU A 514 -11.31 0.91 5.83
C LEU A 514 -11.56 1.00 7.33
N SER A 515 -11.10 2.06 8.00
CA SER A 515 -11.19 2.21 9.45
C SER A 515 -12.61 2.45 10.01
N GLY A 516 -13.57 2.80 9.14
CA GLY A 516 -14.96 3.03 9.52
C GLY A 516 -15.95 1.98 8.99
N TRP A 517 -15.48 1.03 8.20
CA TRP A 517 -16.36 0.03 7.60
C TRP A 517 -16.82 -0.98 8.61
N LYS A 518 -18.14 -1.05 8.76
CA LYS A 518 -18.82 -2.09 9.50
C LYS A 518 -19.59 -2.97 8.52
N LEU A 519 -19.56 -4.26 8.76
CA LEU A 519 -20.34 -5.25 8.02
C LEU A 519 -21.22 -6.02 9.01
N ASN A 520 -22.43 -6.36 8.59
CA ASN A 520 -23.21 -7.37 9.27
C ASN A 520 -22.49 -8.70 9.15
N VAL A 521 -22.47 -9.48 10.23
CA VAL A 521 -21.80 -10.76 10.29
C VAL A 521 -22.72 -11.81 10.91
N GLU A 522 -22.82 -12.94 10.26
CA GLU A 522 -23.62 -14.09 10.70
C GLU A 522 -22.75 -15.33 10.69
N LEU A 523 -22.78 -16.11 11.78
CA LEU A 523 -22.13 -17.42 11.84
C LEU A 523 -22.93 -18.41 10.99
N VAL A 524 -22.25 -19.08 10.05
CA VAL A 524 -22.85 -20.15 9.23
C VAL A 524 -22.48 -21.50 9.84
N PRO A 525 -23.43 -22.26 10.41
CA PRO A 525 -23.16 -23.55 11.07
C PRO A 525 -22.53 -24.58 10.12
N GLY A 526 -21.89 -25.60 10.68
CA GLY A 526 -21.42 -26.77 9.95
C GLY A 526 -19.97 -26.72 9.48
N TRP A 527 -19.18 -25.75 9.97
CA TRP A 527 -17.72 -25.68 9.71
C TRP A 527 -16.95 -25.11 10.90
#